data_8cc652de13a263d19f05afaeeb520406
#
_entry.id   8cc652de13a263d19f05afaeeb520406
#
_cell.length_a   1.000
_cell.length_b   1.000
_cell.length_c   1.000
_cell.angle_alpha   90.00
_cell.angle_beta   90.00
_cell.angle_gamma   90.00
#
_symmetry.space_group_name_H-M   'P 1'
#
loop_
_entity.id
_entity.type
_entity.pdbx_description
1 polymer ?
#
loop_
_entity_poly.entity_id
_entity_poly.type
_entity_poly.pdbx_seq_one_letter_code
_entity_poly.pdbx_strand_id
1 'polypeptide(L)'
;MRIRGLVIIVFLLAGAGSLFAQAQSVQPAAQGTPTIPSQNPDAPPPLPVFQFRLRTAFMLTPVMVGAIQSAAIHSQSSKANNAQPLDKDALPAWDEPILRDVSLTSPLGIKIQGDQLIAMIVFMPVELVKKDLTMLVQNQIWSKSPDNSIQMNTSVHTIRVPLGALFYYYPLGGDNKQGAPVAIEILVNQK
;
A
#
# COMPACT_ATOMS: atom_id res chain seq x y z
N MET A 1 6.40 24.46 -7.30
CA MET A 1 5.16 23.71 -7.62
C MET A 1 4.30 23.73 -6.37
N ARG A 2 3.16 24.43 -6.37
CA ARG A 2 2.27 24.45 -5.20
C ARG A 2 1.28 23.29 -5.32
N ILE A 3 1.43 22.27 -4.51
CA ILE A 3 0.44 21.19 -4.41
C ILE A 3 -0.68 21.73 -3.52
N ARG A 4 -1.72 22.33 -4.11
CA ARG A 4 -2.94 22.72 -3.42
C ARG A 4 -3.99 21.64 -3.69
N GLY A 5 -4.51 21.00 -2.65
CA GLY A 5 -5.62 20.06 -2.76
C GLY A 5 -5.21 18.65 -3.18
N LEU A 6 -4.28 18.03 -2.44
CA LEU A 6 -3.97 16.61 -2.63
C LEU A 6 -5.09 15.77 -2.03
N VAL A 7 -5.71 14.92 -2.84
CA VAL A 7 -6.70 13.94 -2.40
C VAL A 7 -6.07 12.56 -2.52
N ILE A 8 -5.97 11.84 -1.41
CA ILE A 8 -5.57 10.43 -1.39
C ILE A 8 -6.83 9.59 -1.32
N ILE A 9 -7.09 8.80 -2.34
CA ILE A 9 -8.19 7.84 -2.37
C ILE A 9 -7.58 6.46 -2.36
N VAL A 10 -7.86 5.69 -1.30
CA VAL A 10 -7.49 4.27 -1.22
C VAL A 10 -8.73 3.45 -1.54
N PHE A 11 -8.63 2.55 -2.50
CA PHE A 11 -9.72 1.66 -2.88
C PHE A 11 -9.23 0.21 -2.95
N LEU A 12 -10.14 -0.69 -2.58
CA LEU A 12 -10.01 -2.12 -2.80
C LEU A 12 -10.73 -2.45 -4.09
N LEU A 13 -10.02 -2.98 -5.07
CA LEU A 13 -10.64 -3.58 -6.25
C LEU A 13 -11.20 -4.95 -5.82
N ALA A 14 -12.50 -4.99 -5.50
CA ALA A 14 -13.19 -6.24 -5.33
C ALA A 14 -13.19 -6.97 -6.69
N GLY A 15 -12.61 -8.17 -6.74
CA GLY A 15 -12.62 -9.00 -7.93
C GLY A 15 -14.06 -9.25 -8.37
N ALA A 16 -14.38 -8.89 -9.62
CA ALA A 16 -15.67 -9.16 -10.23
C ALA A 16 -15.83 -10.67 -10.43
N GLY A 17 -16.42 -11.33 -9.43
CA GLY A 17 -16.96 -12.68 -9.58
C GLY A 17 -18.23 -12.62 -10.42
N SER A 18 -18.28 -13.44 -11.45
CA SER A 18 -19.33 -13.59 -12.47
C SER A 18 -20.73 -13.68 -11.86
N LEU A 19 -21.59 -12.73 -12.21
CA LEU A 19 -23.03 -12.81 -11.98
C LEU A 19 -23.65 -13.81 -12.98
N PHE A 20 -23.92 -15.03 -12.53
CA PHE A 20 -25.00 -15.86 -13.11
C PHE A 20 -26.23 -15.68 -12.23
N ALA A 21 -27.17 -14.90 -12.74
CA ALA A 21 -28.51 -14.80 -12.17
C ALA A 21 -29.25 -16.08 -12.46
N GLN A 22 -29.55 -16.91 -11.45
CA GLN A 22 -30.63 -17.91 -11.52
C GLN A 22 -31.75 -17.41 -10.62
N ALA A 23 -32.88 -17.13 -11.29
CA ALA A 23 -34.16 -16.92 -10.65
C ALA A 23 -34.61 -18.21 -9.95
N GLN A 24 -34.75 -18.19 -8.63
CA GLN A 24 -35.47 -19.25 -7.91
C GLN A 24 -36.64 -18.67 -7.10
N SER A 25 -37.75 -19.34 -7.28
CA SER A 25 -39.04 -19.12 -6.70
C SER A 25 -39.08 -19.03 -5.18
N VAL A 26 -39.87 -18.09 -4.70
CA VAL A 26 -40.21 -17.87 -3.29
C VAL A 26 -41.02 -19.05 -2.74
N GLN A 27 -40.53 -19.70 -1.70
CA GLN A 27 -41.28 -20.66 -0.89
C GLN A 27 -41.31 -20.17 0.57
N PRO A 28 -42.46 -20.25 1.30
CA PRO A 28 -42.61 -19.56 2.60
C PRO A 28 -41.89 -20.28 3.75
N ALA A 29 -41.54 -19.48 4.74
CA ALA A 29 -40.77 -19.77 5.90
C ALA A 29 -41.25 -20.95 6.75
N ALA A 30 -40.33 -21.85 7.06
CA ALA A 30 -40.37 -22.71 8.23
C ALA A 30 -39.29 -22.22 9.20
N GLN A 31 -39.67 -21.92 10.45
CA GLN A 31 -38.79 -21.58 11.55
C GLN A 31 -37.85 -22.75 11.81
N GLY A 32 -36.58 -22.60 11.43
CA GLY A 32 -35.51 -23.56 11.66
C GLY A 32 -34.55 -23.05 12.72
N THR A 33 -34.32 -23.88 13.72
CA THR A 33 -33.24 -23.85 14.73
C THR A 33 -31.93 -23.27 14.16
N PRO A 34 -31.13 -22.50 14.94
CA PRO A 34 -29.85 -21.98 14.48
C PRO A 34 -28.89 -23.14 14.19
N THR A 35 -28.77 -23.49 12.94
CA THR A 35 -27.78 -24.48 12.48
C THR A 35 -26.41 -23.82 12.53
N ILE A 36 -25.54 -24.32 13.39
CA ILE A 36 -24.10 -24.02 13.38
C ILE A 36 -23.62 -24.35 11.95
N PRO A 37 -22.96 -23.41 11.24
CA PRO A 37 -22.46 -23.69 9.91
C PRO A 37 -21.49 -24.87 9.99
N SER A 38 -21.88 -25.99 9.38
CA SER A 38 -21.02 -27.16 9.20
C SER A 38 -19.83 -26.71 8.35
N GLN A 39 -18.64 -26.64 8.95
CA GLN A 39 -17.42 -26.41 8.20
C GLN A 39 -17.26 -27.58 7.23
N ASN A 40 -17.32 -27.28 5.95
CA ASN A 40 -17.02 -28.26 4.91
C ASN A 40 -15.53 -28.65 5.07
N PRO A 41 -15.20 -29.92 5.38
CA PRO A 41 -13.82 -30.35 5.60
C PRO A 41 -12.92 -30.23 4.36
N ASP A 42 -13.52 -30.10 3.16
CA ASP A 42 -12.80 -29.93 1.88
C ASP A 42 -12.67 -28.48 1.45
N ALA A 43 -13.07 -27.51 2.29
CA ALA A 43 -12.88 -26.10 1.96
C ALA A 43 -11.38 -25.75 2.01
N PRO A 44 -10.83 -25.08 0.99
CA PRO A 44 -9.43 -24.65 1.04
C PRO A 44 -9.21 -23.74 2.24
N PRO A 45 -8.02 -23.79 2.88
CA PRO A 45 -7.73 -22.95 4.03
C PRO A 45 -7.88 -21.47 3.65
N PRO A 46 -8.35 -20.64 4.57
CA PRO A 46 -8.53 -19.22 4.30
C PRO A 46 -7.17 -18.58 3.94
N LEU A 47 -7.18 -17.70 2.95
CA LEU A 47 -5.97 -16.96 2.55
C LEU A 47 -5.50 -16.08 3.71
N PRO A 48 -4.17 -15.95 3.92
CA PRO A 48 -3.63 -15.06 4.94
C PRO A 48 -4.05 -13.61 4.68
N VAL A 49 -4.37 -12.91 5.77
CA VAL A 49 -4.77 -11.51 5.76
C VAL A 49 -3.64 -10.68 6.36
N PHE A 50 -3.33 -9.58 5.73
CA PHE A 50 -2.31 -8.62 6.16
C PHE A 50 -2.95 -7.28 6.49
N GLN A 51 -2.51 -6.65 7.57
CA GLN A 51 -2.85 -5.27 7.87
C GLN A 51 -1.74 -4.35 7.34
N PHE A 52 -2.10 -3.52 6.37
CA PHE A 52 -1.26 -2.46 5.85
C PHE A 52 -1.52 -1.17 6.62
N ARG A 53 -0.48 -0.57 7.15
CA ARG A 53 -0.46 0.80 7.64
C ARG A 53 0.35 1.64 6.66
N LEU A 54 -0.30 2.62 6.06
CA LEU A 54 0.24 3.47 5.01
C LEU A 54 0.16 4.92 5.44
N ARG A 55 1.19 5.70 5.18
CA ARG A 55 1.15 7.16 5.25
C ARG A 55 2.03 7.75 4.17
N THR A 56 1.74 8.98 3.77
CA THR A 56 2.44 9.66 2.69
C THR A 56 3.10 10.93 3.19
N ALA A 57 4.20 11.30 2.53
CA ALA A 57 4.85 12.59 2.71
C ALA A 57 5.24 13.15 1.35
N PHE A 58 5.29 14.48 1.25
CA PHE A 58 5.49 15.19 0.00
C PHE A 58 6.68 16.14 0.09
N MET A 59 7.32 16.38 -1.07
CA MET A 59 8.40 17.35 -1.22
C MET A 59 9.57 17.11 -0.27
N LEU A 60 9.99 15.84 -0.16
CA LEU A 60 11.09 15.46 0.69
C LEU A 60 12.41 16.03 0.15
N THR A 61 13.14 16.69 1.03
CA THR A 61 14.51 17.14 0.74
C THR A 61 15.47 15.94 0.72
N PRO A 62 16.67 16.07 0.13
CA PRO A 62 17.71 15.04 0.20
C PRO A 62 18.04 14.60 1.64
N VAL A 63 18.05 15.54 2.59
CA VAL A 63 18.31 15.25 4.01
C VAL A 63 17.21 14.38 4.59
N MET A 64 15.94 14.70 4.32
CA MET A 64 14.78 13.90 4.77
C MET A 64 14.82 12.47 4.20
N VAL A 65 15.13 12.32 2.90
CA VAL A 65 15.27 10.99 2.28
C VAL A 65 16.40 10.20 2.94
N GLY A 66 17.56 10.81 3.17
CA GLY A 66 18.67 10.17 3.86
C GLY A 66 18.32 9.75 5.29
N ALA A 67 17.61 10.60 6.03
CA ALA A 67 17.17 10.32 7.41
C ALA A 67 16.21 9.11 7.47
N ILE A 68 15.18 9.08 6.63
CA ILE A 68 14.22 7.97 6.63
C ILE A 68 14.84 6.65 6.13
N GLN A 69 15.75 6.68 5.16
CA GLN A 69 16.49 5.49 4.73
C GLN A 69 17.37 4.93 5.85
N SER A 70 18.05 5.80 6.57
CA SER A 70 18.85 5.41 7.74
C SER A 70 17.96 4.80 8.83
N ALA A 71 16.81 5.39 9.12
CA ALA A 71 15.84 4.86 10.08
C ALA A 71 15.33 3.46 9.67
N ALA A 72 15.07 3.23 8.38
CA ALA A 72 14.66 1.93 7.88
C ALA A 72 15.73 0.85 8.10
N ILE A 73 17.00 1.16 7.80
CA ILE A 73 18.12 0.25 8.01
C ILE A 73 18.26 -0.10 9.51
N HIS A 74 18.16 0.90 10.39
CA HIS A 74 18.25 0.69 11.83
C HIS A 74 17.06 -0.13 12.37
N SER A 75 15.86 0.04 11.85
CA SER A 75 14.68 -0.73 12.27
C SER A 75 14.79 -2.22 11.92
N GLN A 76 15.53 -2.56 10.88
CA GLN A 76 15.77 -3.93 10.42
C GLN A 76 16.94 -4.61 11.15
N SER A 77 17.84 -3.85 11.74
CA SER A 77 18.96 -4.37 12.51
C SER A 77 18.59 -4.48 13.99
N SER A 78 18.55 -5.71 14.52
CA SER A 78 18.21 -6.02 15.93
C SER A 78 19.19 -5.45 16.99
N LYS A 79 20.13 -4.58 16.61
CA LYS A 79 21.13 -3.94 17.46
C LYS A 79 20.84 -2.45 17.70
N ALA A 80 19.59 -2.11 17.96
CA ALA A 80 19.11 -0.73 18.08
C ALA A 80 19.51 -0.01 19.41
N ASN A 81 20.52 -0.46 20.16
CA ASN A 81 20.87 0.14 21.45
C ASN A 81 21.66 1.46 21.36
N ASN A 82 22.04 1.94 20.16
CA ASN A 82 22.75 3.20 19.94
C ASN A 82 22.17 4.02 18.79
N ALA A 83 20.85 3.99 18.57
CA ALA A 83 20.23 4.87 17.60
C ALA A 83 20.42 6.32 18.06
N GLN A 84 21.25 7.06 17.35
CA GLN A 84 21.37 8.52 17.52
C GLN A 84 19.98 9.12 17.29
N PRO A 85 19.48 10.00 18.18
CA PRO A 85 18.18 10.62 17.99
C PRO A 85 18.14 11.28 16.61
N LEU A 86 17.23 10.86 15.76
CA LEU A 86 16.99 11.56 14.48
C LEU A 86 16.59 13.00 14.82
N ASP A 87 17.24 13.95 14.16
CA ASP A 87 16.83 15.34 14.19
C ASP A 87 15.37 15.44 13.71
N LYS A 88 14.50 15.95 14.59
CA LYS A 88 13.06 16.06 14.28
C LYS A 88 12.81 16.94 13.06
N ASP A 89 13.68 17.92 12.83
CA ASP A 89 13.61 18.85 11.70
C ASP A 89 14.06 18.18 10.37
N ALA A 90 14.75 17.04 10.46
CA ALA A 90 15.13 16.24 9.30
C ALA A 90 14.05 15.22 8.88
N LEU A 91 12.95 15.10 9.62
CA LEU A 91 11.86 14.19 9.28
C LEU A 91 10.80 14.90 8.44
N PRO A 92 10.23 14.23 7.43
CA PRO A 92 9.13 14.80 6.66
C PRO A 92 7.84 14.89 7.49
N ALA A 93 6.97 15.83 7.13
CA ALA A 93 5.61 15.87 7.65
C ALA A 93 4.80 14.72 7.01
N TRP A 94 4.50 13.71 7.80
CA TRP A 94 3.68 12.58 7.37
C TRP A 94 2.20 12.88 7.53
N ASP A 95 1.41 12.45 6.54
CA ASP A 95 -0.05 12.43 6.67
C ASP A 95 -0.52 11.42 7.73
N GLU A 96 -1.79 11.52 8.11
CA GLU A 96 -2.45 10.56 8.99
C GLU A 96 -2.38 9.13 8.40
N PRO A 97 -2.03 8.13 9.22
CA PRO A 97 -1.90 6.77 8.74
C PRO A 97 -3.23 6.14 8.36
N ILE A 98 -3.27 5.48 7.23
CA ILE A 98 -4.41 4.71 6.73
C ILE A 98 -4.17 3.23 7.01
N LEU A 99 -5.12 2.56 7.67
CA LEU A 99 -5.09 1.13 7.93
C LEU A 99 -6.01 0.40 6.96
N ARG A 100 -5.51 -0.68 6.33
CA ARG A 100 -6.28 -1.54 5.42
C ARG A 100 -5.90 -3.00 5.63
N ASP A 101 -6.94 -3.84 5.66
CA ASP A 101 -6.76 -5.29 5.66
C ASP A 101 -6.83 -5.79 4.22
N VAL A 102 -5.85 -6.58 3.83
CA VAL A 102 -5.65 -7.05 2.46
C VAL A 102 -5.33 -8.54 2.50
N SER A 103 -6.08 -9.35 1.78
CA SER A 103 -5.79 -10.79 1.65
C SER A 103 -4.66 -11.01 0.63
N LEU A 104 -3.99 -12.14 0.74
CA LEU A 104 -3.07 -12.59 -0.29
C LEU A 104 -3.78 -12.57 -1.66
N THR A 105 -3.09 -12.10 -2.70
CA THR A 105 -3.58 -11.89 -4.08
C THR A 105 -4.61 -10.77 -4.28
N SER A 106 -5.01 -10.08 -3.20
CA SER A 106 -5.91 -8.93 -3.33
C SER A 106 -5.13 -7.62 -3.52
N PRO A 107 -5.51 -6.77 -4.48
CA PRO A 107 -4.82 -5.51 -4.72
C PRO A 107 -5.25 -4.41 -3.74
N LEU A 108 -4.27 -3.61 -3.30
CA LEU A 108 -4.47 -2.38 -2.54
C LEU A 108 -4.04 -1.19 -3.40
N GLY A 109 -4.98 -0.35 -3.82
CA GLY A 109 -4.72 0.82 -4.65
C GLY A 109 -4.61 2.11 -3.84
N ILE A 110 -3.64 2.95 -4.20
CA ILE A 110 -3.45 4.31 -3.68
C ILE A 110 -3.50 5.26 -4.88
N LYS A 111 -4.34 6.30 -4.79
CA LYS A 111 -4.38 7.40 -5.75
C LYS A 111 -3.78 8.64 -5.11
N ILE A 112 -2.78 9.24 -5.76
CA ILE A 112 -2.20 10.51 -5.41
C ILE A 112 -2.57 11.48 -6.52
N GLN A 113 -3.17 12.62 -6.18
CA GLN A 113 -3.62 13.60 -7.16
C GLN A 113 -3.13 15.00 -6.78
N GLY A 114 -2.45 15.64 -7.71
CA GLY A 114 -2.04 17.04 -7.67
C GLY A 114 -2.51 17.78 -8.92
N ASP A 115 -2.19 19.06 -9.02
CA ASP A 115 -2.65 19.94 -10.12
C ASP A 115 -2.18 19.48 -11.51
N GLN A 116 -0.97 18.89 -11.58
CA GLN A 116 -0.35 18.47 -12.83
C GLN A 116 0.09 17.00 -12.82
N LEU A 117 -0.35 16.24 -11.81
CA LEU A 117 0.06 14.87 -11.62
C LEU A 117 -1.08 14.03 -11.05
N ILE A 118 -1.28 12.86 -11.64
CA ILE A 118 -2.07 11.79 -11.06
C ILE A 118 -1.16 10.57 -11.03
N ALA A 119 -1.02 9.94 -9.87
CA ALA A 119 -0.34 8.67 -9.72
C ALA A 119 -1.30 7.65 -9.10
N MET A 120 -1.37 6.47 -9.71
CA MET A 120 -2.05 5.31 -9.17
C MET A 120 -1.00 4.25 -8.87
N ILE A 121 -0.92 3.84 -7.62
CA ILE A 121 0.00 2.81 -7.14
C ILE A 121 -0.83 1.65 -6.62
N VAL A 122 -0.56 0.45 -7.10
CA VAL A 122 -1.23 -0.78 -6.67
C VAL A 122 -0.21 -1.70 -6.05
N PHE A 123 -0.43 -2.09 -4.80
CA PHE A 123 0.33 -3.12 -4.10
C PHE A 123 -0.50 -4.39 -4.06
N MET A 124 0.03 -5.50 -4.56
CA MET A 124 -0.64 -6.79 -4.52
C MET A 124 0.26 -7.80 -3.83
N PRO A 125 -0.08 -8.25 -2.61
CA PRO A 125 0.59 -9.36 -1.95
C PRO A 125 0.46 -10.63 -2.79
N VAL A 126 1.56 -11.27 -3.18
CA VAL A 126 1.53 -12.47 -4.04
C VAL A 126 2.00 -13.71 -3.33
N GLU A 127 2.94 -13.59 -2.39
CA GLU A 127 3.52 -14.73 -1.71
C GLU A 127 4.06 -14.33 -0.34
N LEU A 128 3.89 -15.21 0.64
CA LEU A 128 4.52 -15.09 1.96
C LEU A 128 5.46 -16.26 2.18
N VAL A 129 6.75 -15.98 2.32
CA VAL A 129 7.78 -16.98 2.65
C VAL A 129 8.38 -16.64 4.01
N LYS A 130 8.08 -17.44 5.03
CA LYS A 130 8.44 -17.17 6.44
C LYS A 130 7.87 -15.84 6.92
N LYS A 131 8.69 -14.78 6.97
CA LYS A 131 8.32 -13.43 7.38
C LYS A 131 8.50 -12.40 6.26
N ASP A 132 8.83 -12.84 5.06
CA ASP A 132 9.03 -11.98 3.91
C ASP A 132 7.82 -12.05 2.98
N LEU A 133 7.13 -10.92 2.84
CA LEU A 133 6.01 -10.76 1.93
C LEU A 133 6.51 -10.26 0.59
N THR A 134 6.30 -11.06 -0.46
CA THR A 134 6.54 -10.65 -1.84
C THR A 134 5.30 -9.92 -2.35
N MET A 135 5.49 -8.72 -2.88
CA MET A 135 4.42 -7.89 -3.46
C MET A 135 4.74 -7.53 -4.90
N LEU A 136 3.74 -7.59 -5.76
CA LEU A 136 3.77 -6.94 -7.06
C LEU A 136 3.34 -5.49 -6.87
N VAL A 137 4.13 -4.54 -7.38
CA VAL A 137 3.82 -3.11 -7.33
C VAL A 137 3.68 -2.60 -8.75
N GLN A 138 2.51 -2.04 -9.05
CA GLN A 138 2.23 -1.39 -10.32
C GLN A 138 2.05 0.09 -10.10
N ASN A 139 2.77 0.90 -10.88
CA ASN A 139 2.59 2.36 -10.93
C ASN A 139 2.02 2.76 -12.29
N GLN A 140 1.09 3.69 -12.25
CA GLN A 140 0.62 4.42 -13.41
C GLN A 140 0.65 5.91 -13.06
N ILE A 141 1.42 6.68 -13.81
CA ILE A 141 1.68 8.09 -13.53
C ILE A 141 1.29 8.87 -14.76
N TRP A 142 0.36 9.80 -14.60
CA TRP A 142 -0.01 10.78 -15.61
C TRP A 142 0.51 12.15 -15.16
N SER A 143 1.30 12.77 -16.00
CA SER A 143 1.80 14.13 -15.76
C SER A 143 1.46 15.04 -16.90
N LYS A 144 1.12 16.29 -16.57
CA LYS A 144 0.86 17.34 -17.53
C LYS A 144 2.15 18.13 -17.79
N SER A 145 2.58 18.16 -19.04
CA SER A 145 3.74 18.94 -19.47
C SER A 145 3.39 20.44 -19.63
N PRO A 146 4.39 21.34 -19.68
CA PRO A 146 4.16 22.77 -19.84
C PRO A 146 3.39 23.16 -21.12
N ASP A 147 3.47 22.35 -22.17
CA ASP A 147 2.74 22.48 -23.44
C ASP A 147 1.31 21.93 -23.37
N ASN A 148 0.82 21.56 -22.17
CA ASN A 148 -0.46 20.91 -21.89
C ASN A 148 -0.60 19.48 -22.43
N SER A 149 0.44 18.87 -22.97
CA SER A 149 0.41 17.44 -23.31
C SER A 149 0.36 16.59 -22.04
N ILE A 150 -0.27 15.42 -22.16
CA ILE A 150 -0.33 14.43 -21.07
C ILE A 150 0.66 13.32 -21.38
N GLN A 151 1.58 13.09 -20.47
CA GLN A 151 2.52 11.99 -20.51
C GLN A 151 2.07 10.91 -19.52
N MET A 152 2.11 9.65 -19.97
CA MET A 152 1.82 8.50 -19.13
C MET A 152 3.06 7.62 -18.99
N ASN A 153 3.38 7.26 -17.76
CA ASN A 153 4.42 6.29 -17.45
C ASN A 153 3.79 5.14 -16.65
N THR A 154 4.12 3.91 -17.03
CA THR A 154 3.68 2.70 -16.32
C THR A 154 4.88 1.85 -16.01
N SER A 155 4.97 1.39 -14.76
CA SER A 155 6.00 0.45 -14.33
C SER A 155 5.40 -0.65 -13.46
N VAL A 156 5.99 -1.84 -13.54
CA VAL A 156 5.64 -2.99 -12.71
C VAL A 156 6.92 -3.59 -12.17
N HIS A 157 6.99 -3.81 -10.86
CA HIS A 157 8.12 -4.47 -10.23
C HIS A 157 7.68 -5.32 -9.04
N THR A 158 8.52 -6.27 -8.70
CA THR A 158 8.35 -7.10 -7.52
C THR A 158 9.25 -6.58 -6.42
N ILE A 159 8.68 -6.41 -5.22
CA ILE A 159 9.42 -6.05 -4.02
C ILE A 159 9.22 -7.12 -2.96
N ARG A 160 10.18 -7.24 -2.05
CA ARG A 160 10.10 -8.11 -0.89
C ARG A 160 10.19 -7.28 0.37
N VAL A 161 9.22 -7.44 1.27
CA VAL A 161 9.07 -6.64 2.48
C VAL A 161 9.00 -7.56 3.69
N PRO A 162 9.90 -7.41 4.67
CA PRO A 162 9.80 -8.14 5.92
C PRO A 162 8.55 -7.70 6.70
N LEU A 163 7.76 -8.64 7.21
CA LEU A 163 6.63 -8.32 8.08
C LEU A 163 7.10 -7.65 9.38
N GLY A 164 6.38 -6.63 9.82
CA GLY A 164 6.71 -5.85 11.01
C GLY A 164 7.83 -4.83 10.84
N ALA A 165 8.44 -4.72 9.65
CA ALA A 165 9.46 -3.73 9.35
C ALA A 165 8.90 -2.55 8.54
N LEU A 166 9.41 -1.35 8.79
CA LEU A 166 9.11 -0.17 7.99
C LEU A 166 9.78 -0.28 6.63
N PHE A 167 9.02 0.01 5.59
CA PHE A 167 9.46 0.08 4.21
C PHE A 167 9.05 1.42 3.60
N TYR A 168 9.92 2.02 2.78
CA TYR A 168 9.64 3.28 2.11
C TYR A 168 9.64 3.09 0.61
N TYR A 169 8.59 3.57 -0.04
CA TYR A 169 8.40 3.48 -1.48
C TYR A 169 8.31 4.89 -2.10
N TYR A 170 9.04 5.09 -3.20
CA TYR A 170 9.13 6.36 -3.91
C TYR A 170 8.56 6.20 -5.33
N PRO A 171 7.25 6.40 -5.53
CA PRO A 171 6.59 6.11 -6.80
C PRO A 171 7.08 6.99 -7.96
N LEU A 172 7.58 8.18 -7.68
CA LEU A 172 8.10 9.13 -8.65
C LEU A 172 9.65 9.19 -8.66
N GLY A 173 10.28 8.19 -8.06
CA GLY A 173 11.71 8.20 -7.81
C GLY A 173 12.06 9.07 -6.60
N GLY A 174 13.25 8.85 -6.08
CA GLY A 174 13.81 9.60 -4.96
C GLY A 174 15.15 9.03 -4.53
N ASP A 175 16.04 9.92 -4.16
CA ASP A 175 17.35 9.58 -3.64
C ASP A 175 17.86 10.63 -2.64
N ASN A 176 18.98 10.34 -1.99
CA ASN A 176 19.60 11.24 -1.00
C ASN A 176 20.37 12.41 -1.64
N LYS A 177 20.36 12.58 -2.97
CA LYS A 177 20.97 13.72 -3.67
C LYS A 177 19.95 14.73 -4.14
N GLN A 178 18.81 14.25 -4.64
CA GLN A 178 17.74 15.08 -5.24
C GLN A 178 16.51 15.22 -4.34
N GLY A 179 16.36 14.33 -3.32
CA GLY A 179 15.14 14.22 -2.54
C GLY A 179 14.10 13.36 -3.23
N ALA A 180 12.84 13.48 -2.83
CA ALA A 180 11.74 12.76 -3.43
C ALA A 180 10.47 13.62 -3.48
N PRO A 181 9.75 13.67 -4.61
CA PRO A 181 8.47 14.38 -4.67
C PRO A 181 7.43 13.77 -3.73
N VAL A 182 7.43 12.45 -3.60
CA VAL A 182 6.51 11.67 -2.77
C VAL A 182 7.24 10.49 -2.15
N ALA A 183 6.98 10.25 -0.88
CA ALA A 183 7.32 9.01 -0.20
C ALA A 183 6.06 8.37 0.39
N ILE A 184 5.98 7.05 0.32
CA ILE A 184 4.96 6.23 0.97
C ILE A 184 5.67 5.36 2.01
N GLU A 185 5.36 5.56 3.28
CA GLU A 185 5.77 4.67 4.35
C GLU A 185 4.77 3.52 4.46
N ILE A 186 5.27 2.31 4.54
CA ILE A 186 4.48 1.09 4.57
C ILE A 186 4.95 0.23 5.73
N LEU A 187 4.02 -0.19 6.58
CA LEU A 187 4.22 -1.23 7.58
C LEU A 187 3.19 -2.32 7.33
N VAL A 188 3.63 -3.56 7.20
CA VAL A 188 2.74 -4.71 6.97
C VAL A 188 2.87 -5.68 8.12
N ASN A 189 1.74 -6.03 8.73
CA ASN A 189 1.64 -7.06 9.76
C ASN A 189 0.72 -8.17 9.28
N GLN A 190 0.99 -9.40 9.67
CA GLN A 190 0.05 -10.50 9.49
C GLN A 190 -0.99 -10.45 10.61
N LYS A 191 -2.26 -10.67 10.27
CA LYS A 191 -3.36 -10.80 11.23
C LYS A 191 -3.55 -12.22 11.72
#